data_a82824cabddc29dc1300bd9b4ecba644
#
_entry.id   a82824cabddc29dc1300bd9b4ecba644
#
_cell.length_a   1.000
_cell.length_b   1.000
_cell.length_c   1.000
_cell.angle_alpha   90.00
_cell.angle_beta   90.00
_cell.angle_gamma   90.00
#
_symmetry.space_group_name_H-M   'P 1'
#
loop_
_entity.id
_entity.type
_entity.pdbx_description
1 polymer ?
#
loop_
_entity_poly.entity_id
_entity_poly.type
_entity_poly.pdbx_seq_one_letter_code
_entity_poly.pdbx_strand_id
1 'polypeptide(L)'
;VVYINGQYWGIYYLMEKRNKYMVAQAEGISDPDVIDTINLTKGLRDELTSSGSYKGYAEIFEFIKTHDLSIQENYDWVDARLDTDSYMDFMINQIYIANNDTGNMQYYQVPPNGKWKQIYQDLDITFYSFDTLALRMDPNTAGSDIFNALLKNKGWRNRFIERFAWTLKNIYNVDRVTAAIDEAAGLIRSEVEAEHQRWSSERPTLEEWEAGVQALKAFAQKRPAAVVGYLKQHFQLTQEQINMLEDAIKY
;
A
#
# COMPACT_ATOMS: atom_id res chain seq x y z
N VAL A 1 -22.39 -1.45 13.42
CA VAL A 1 -23.68 -2.03 13.00
C VAL A 1 -24.66 -0.91 12.72
N VAL A 2 -25.48 -1.05 11.68
CA VAL A 2 -26.50 -0.07 11.29
C VAL A 2 -27.88 -0.68 11.43
N TYR A 3 -28.80 0.11 11.95
CA TYR A 3 -30.24 -0.17 11.99
C TYR A 3 -31.00 0.92 11.22
N ILE A 4 -31.97 0.52 10.39
CA ILE A 4 -32.84 1.45 9.68
C ILE A 4 -34.27 1.19 10.12
N ASN A 5 -34.94 2.20 10.66
CA ASN A 5 -36.31 2.10 11.21
C ASN A 5 -36.47 0.95 12.24
N GLY A 6 -35.44 0.73 13.07
CA GLY A 6 -35.42 -0.33 14.08
C GLY A 6 -35.14 -1.73 13.55
N GLN A 7 -34.90 -1.91 12.25
CA GLN A 7 -34.51 -3.18 11.65
C GLN A 7 -32.99 -3.26 11.47
N TYR A 8 -32.41 -4.40 11.78
CA TYR A 8 -31.01 -4.68 11.51
C TYR A 8 -30.72 -4.52 10.01
N TRP A 9 -29.72 -3.68 9.67
CA TRP A 9 -29.38 -3.41 8.28
C TRP A 9 -28.03 -3.98 7.88
N GLY A 10 -27.12 -4.17 8.82
CA GLY A 10 -25.84 -4.83 8.58
C GLY A 10 -24.63 -4.17 9.22
N ILE A 11 -23.47 -4.74 8.90
CA ILE A 11 -22.16 -4.24 9.29
C ILE A 11 -21.70 -3.21 8.25
N TYR A 12 -21.41 -2.00 8.69
CA TYR A 12 -20.96 -0.90 7.83
C TYR A 12 -19.67 -0.29 8.36
N TYR A 13 -18.82 0.14 7.45
CA TYR A 13 -17.61 0.88 7.77
C TYR A 13 -17.90 2.38 7.78
N LEU A 14 -17.50 3.04 8.86
CA LEU A 14 -17.40 4.49 8.87
C LEU A 14 -15.99 4.85 8.39
N MET A 15 -15.90 5.35 7.16
CA MET A 15 -14.62 5.71 6.56
C MET A 15 -14.58 7.21 6.27
N GLU A 16 -13.40 7.80 6.49
CA GLU A 16 -13.14 9.15 6.03
C GLU A 16 -13.10 9.19 4.50
N LYS A 17 -13.72 10.18 3.89
CA LYS A 17 -13.69 10.34 2.44
C LYS A 17 -12.30 10.80 1.99
N ARG A 18 -11.65 10.00 1.18
CA ARG A 18 -10.33 10.29 0.62
C ARG A 18 -10.42 11.42 -0.40
N ASN A 19 -10.09 12.62 0.04
CA ASN A 19 -10.12 13.84 -0.77
C ASN A 19 -9.24 14.92 -0.15
N LYS A 20 -9.22 16.11 -0.75
CA LYS A 20 -8.46 17.26 -0.26
C LYS A 20 -8.76 17.65 1.20
N TYR A 21 -9.97 17.43 1.71
CA TYR A 21 -10.33 17.75 3.10
C TYR A 21 -9.64 16.82 4.10
N MET A 22 -9.59 15.51 3.79
CA MET A 22 -8.82 14.54 4.56
C MET A 22 -7.33 14.93 4.60
N VAL A 23 -6.77 15.26 3.42
CA VAL A 23 -5.36 15.69 3.32
C VAL A 23 -5.13 16.97 4.11
N ALA A 24 -6.02 17.95 3.99
CA ALA A 24 -5.91 19.21 4.73
C ALA A 24 -5.88 18.99 6.23
N GLN A 25 -6.75 18.10 6.74
CA GLN A 25 -6.75 17.74 8.16
C GLN A 25 -5.46 17.03 8.59
N ALA A 26 -4.98 16.07 7.79
CA ALA A 26 -3.77 15.31 8.09
C ALA A 26 -2.49 16.17 8.05
N GLU A 27 -2.40 17.11 7.10
CA GLU A 27 -1.24 17.98 6.92
C GLU A 27 -1.35 19.32 7.70
N GLY A 28 -2.46 19.56 8.39
CA GLY A 28 -2.69 20.81 9.13
C GLY A 28 -2.90 22.05 8.25
N ILE A 29 -3.47 21.85 7.05
CA ILE A 29 -3.69 22.91 6.07
C ILE A 29 -5.08 23.53 6.28
N SER A 30 -5.14 24.85 6.44
CA SER A 30 -6.40 25.57 6.71
C SER A 30 -7.28 25.73 5.47
N ASP A 31 -6.68 25.81 4.28
CA ASP A 31 -7.41 25.94 3.00
C ASP A 31 -7.24 24.65 2.16
N PRO A 32 -8.25 23.79 2.10
CA PRO A 32 -8.18 22.57 1.29
C PRO A 32 -8.08 22.83 -0.22
N ASP A 33 -8.45 24.01 -0.70
CA ASP A 33 -8.48 24.30 -2.14
C ASP A 33 -7.07 24.49 -2.73
N VAL A 34 -6.03 24.62 -1.90
CA VAL A 34 -4.65 24.66 -2.36
C VAL A 34 -4.06 23.26 -2.63
N ILE A 35 -4.76 22.18 -2.28
CA ILE A 35 -4.24 20.80 -2.36
C ILE A 35 -4.52 20.22 -3.73
N ASP A 36 -3.46 19.73 -4.39
CA ASP A 36 -3.56 18.92 -5.58
C ASP A 36 -3.82 17.45 -5.20
N THR A 37 -4.83 16.84 -5.81
CA THR A 37 -5.11 15.41 -5.69
C THR A 37 -5.37 14.78 -7.05
N ILE A 38 -4.78 13.61 -7.28
CA ILE A 38 -4.95 12.85 -8.53
C ILE A 38 -5.29 11.40 -8.24
N ASN A 39 -6.11 10.81 -9.11
CA ASN A 39 -6.41 9.39 -9.12
C ASN A 39 -5.85 8.76 -10.39
N LEU A 40 -5.04 7.71 -10.24
CA LEU A 40 -4.54 6.92 -11.36
C LEU A 40 -5.32 5.61 -11.43
N THR A 41 -6.24 5.48 -12.38
CA THR A 41 -7.15 4.32 -12.45
C THR A 41 -6.66 3.20 -13.36
N LYS A 42 -5.86 3.46 -14.38
CA LYS A 42 -5.33 2.45 -15.31
C LYS A 42 -3.93 2.80 -15.81
N GLY A 43 -3.07 3.17 -14.87
CA GLY A 43 -1.76 3.72 -15.23
C GLY A 43 -1.89 5.18 -15.64
N LEU A 44 -0.81 5.72 -16.19
CA LEU A 44 -0.61 7.14 -16.41
C LEU A 44 -1.48 7.81 -17.46
N ARG A 45 -2.27 7.08 -18.19
CA ARG A 45 -3.05 7.59 -19.30
C ARG A 45 -4.43 8.12 -18.89
N ASP A 46 -4.91 7.73 -17.71
CA ASP A 46 -6.23 8.09 -17.19
C ASP A 46 -6.08 8.89 -15.88
N GLU A 47 -5.27 9.92 -15.90
CA GLU A 47 -5.09 10.84 -14.78
C GLU A 47 -6.38 11.62 -14.54
N LEU A 48 -7.08 11.28 -13.47
CA LEU A 48 -8.23 12.04 -13.02
C LEU A 48 -7.80 12.99 -11.91
N THR A 49 -7.65 14.26 -12.25
CA THR A 49 -7.48 15.32 -11.26
C THR A 49 -8.76 15.46 -10.45
N SER A 50 -8.67 15.15 -9.14
CA SER A 50 -9.80 15.31 -8.22
C SER A 50 -9.86 16.71 -7.61
N SER A 51 -8.70 17.38 -7.52
CA SER A 51 -8.55 18.77 -7.08
C SER A 51 -7.21 19.33 -7.59
N GLY A 52 -7.15 20.61 -7.90
CA GLY A 52 -5.95 21.31 -8.29
C GLY A 52 -5.36 20.88 -9.63
N SER A 53 -4.08 20.56 -9.70
CA SER A 53 -3.34 20.26 -10.92
C SER A 53 -2.56 18.95 -10.83
N TYR A 54 -2.54 18.18 -11.90
CA TYR A 54 -1.70 16.99 -12.04
C TYR A 54 -0.31 17.28 -12.65
N LYS A 55 -0.07 18.52 -13.11
CA LYS A 55 1.12 18.86 -13.93
C LYS A 55 2.43 18.48 -13.25
N GLY A 56 2.58 18.77 -11.96
CA GLY A 56 3.80 18.45 -11.22
C GLY A 56 4.06 16.95 -11.14
N TYR A 57 3.02 16.12 -11.07
CA TYR A 57 3.15 14.67 -11.13
C TYR A 57 3.52 14.19 -12.52
N ALA A 58 2.90 14.73 -13.55
CA ALA A 58 3.21 14.42 -14.95
C ALA A 58 4.66 14.78 -15.33
N GLU A 59 5.21 15.88 -14.77
CA GLU A 59 6.62 16.24 -14.95
C GLU A 59 7.58 15.16 -14.42
N ILE A 60 7.29 14.59 -13.23
CA ILE A 60 8.09 13.48 -12.68
C ILE A 60 8.07 12.30 -13.67
N PHE A 61 6.91 12.03 -14.20
CA PHE A 61 6.68 10.92 -15.11
C PHE A 61 7.45 11.04 -16.42
N GLU A 62 7.40 12.22 -17.05
CA GLU A 62 8.15 12.49 -18.27
C GLU A 62 9.65 12.52 -18.00
N PHE A 63 10.06 12.98 -16.81
CA PHE A 63 11.47 13.00 -16.43
C PHE A 63 12.06 11.60 -16.33
N ILE A 64 11.41 10.66 -15.64
CA ILE A 64 11.92 9.29 -15.45
C ILE A 64 11.97 8.48 -16.74
N LYS A 65 11.21 8.85 -17.78
CA LYS A 65 11.29 8.20 -19.10
C LYS A 65 12.58 8.52 -19.85
N THR A 66 13.15 9.67 -19.59
CA THR A 66 14.29 10.21 -20.35
C THR A 66 15.57 10.34 -19.53
N HIS A 67 15.49 10.21 -18.20
CA HIS A 67 16.62 10.35 -17.29
C HIS A 67 16.82 9.10 -16.46
N ASP A 68 18.05 8.62 -16.43
CA ASP A 68 18.42 7.44 -15.65
C ASP A 68 18.65 7.80 -14.18
N LEU A 69 17.82 7.29 -13.28
CA LEU A 69 17.92 7.56 -11.84
C LEU A 69 19.10 6.85 -11.15
N SER A 70 19.89 6.03 -11.86
CA SER A 70 21.19 5.57 -11.36
C SER A 70 22.18 6.72 -11.18
N ILE A 71 21.96 7.85 -11.88
CA ILE A 71 22.70 9.10 -11.75
C ILE A 71 22.10 9.89 -10.59
N GLN A 72 22.94 10.27 -9.61
CA GLN A 72 22.48 10.87 -8.36
C GLN A 72 21.71 12.18 -8.59
N GLU A 73 22.15 13.05 -9.48
CA GLU A 73 21.48 14.31 -9.79
C GLU A 73 20.06 14.11 -10.33
N ASN A 74 19.84 13.05 -11.11
CA ASN A 74 18.51 12.71 -11.62
C ASN A 74 17.62 12.17 -10.49
N TYR A 75 18.16 11.36 -9.61
CA TYR A 75 17.46 10.90 -8.42
C TYR A 75 17.07 12.08 -7.51
N ASP A 76 18.00 12.98 -7.23
CA ASP A 76 17.78 14.16 -6.38
C ASP A 76 16.68 15.06 -6.97
N TRP A 77 16.61 15.19 -8.29
CA TRP A 77 15.55 15.92 -8.96
C TRP A 77 14.17 15.31 -8.70
N VAL A 78 14.05 13.98 -8.75
CA VAL A 78 12.80 13.26 -8.44
C VAL A 78 12.51 13.36 -6.94
N ASP A 79 13.49 13.13 -6.08
CA ASP A 79 13.31 13.19 -4.62
C ASP A 79 12.86 14.56 -4.13
N ALA A 80 13.28 15.63 -4.80
CA ALA A 80 12.82 16.98 -4.49
C ALA A 80 11.31 17.20 -4.78
N ARG A 81 10.65 16.31 -5.55
CA ARG A 81 9.26 16.45 -6.02
C ARG A 81 8.33 15.33 -5.56
N LEU A 82 8.87 14.14 -5.41
CA LEU A 82 8.19 12.96 -4.87
C LEU A 82 8.78 12.65 -3.50
N ASP A 83 7.96 12.41 -2.50
CA ASP A 83 8.41 11.90 -1.22
C ASP A 83 8.78 10.41 -1.39
N THR A 84 10.06 10.17 -1.76
CA THR A 84 10.54 8.84 -2.11
C THR A 84 10.62 7.89 -0.91
N ASP A 85 10.66 8.42 0.32
CA ASP A 85 10.60 7.61 1.53
C ASP A 85 9.16 7.21 1.85
N SER A 86 8.18 8.11 1.72
CA SER A 86 6.76 7.77 1.79
C SER A 86 6.36 6.76 0.69
N TYR A 87 6.89 6.94 -0.53
CA TYR A 87 6.69 5.99 -1.63
C TYR A 87 7.29 4.61 -1.32
N MET A 88 8.44 4.57 -0.67
CA MET A 88 9.08 3.33 -0.22
C MET A 88 8.18 2.58 0.76
N ASP A 89 7.68 3.25 1.78
CA ASP A 89 6.77 2.65 2.78
C ASP A 89 5.47 2.17 2.12
N PHE A 90 4.92 2.95 1.18
CA PHE A 90 3.76 2.54 0.38
C PHE A 90 4.03 1.25 -0.39
N MET A 91 5.16 1.14 -1.11
CA MET A 91 5.50 -0.05 -1.89
C MET A 91 5.78 -1.27 -1.01
N ILE A 92 6.46 -1.10 0.13
CA ILE A 92 6.67 -2.17 1.11
C ILE A 92 5.33 -2.74 1.59
N ASN A 93 4.39 -1.86 1.92
CA ASN A 93 3.05 -2.28 2.33
C ASN A 93 2.33 -3.03 1.21
N GLN A 94 2.26 -2.47 0.01
CA GLN A 94 1.61 -3.11 -1.15
C GLN A 94 2.18 -4.51 -1.44
N ILE A 95 3.50 -4.65 -1.34
CA ILE A 95 4.18 -5.93 -1.55
C ILE A 95 3.86 -6.90 -0.41
N TYR A 96 3.94 -6.47 0.85
CA TYR A 96 3.69 -7.34 1.99
C TYR A 96 2.26 -7.87 2.01
N ILE A 97 1.25 -6.99 1.90
CA ILE A 97 -0.16 -7.41 1.92
C ILE A 97 -0.61 -8.16 0.67
N ALA A 98 0.28 -8.32 -0.30
CA ALA A 98 -0.01 -8.96 -1.59
C ALA A 98 -1.19 -8.32 -2.33
N ASN A 99 -1.21 -6.98 -2.41
CA ASN A 99 -2.25 -6.27 -3.14
C ASN A 99 -2.14 -6.55 -4.65
N ASN A 100 -3.19 -7.17 -5.20
CA ASN A 100 -3.29 -7.48 -6.62
C ASN A 100 -3.88 -6.33 -7.45
N ASP A 101 -4.56 -5.37 -6.80
CA ASP A 101 -5.04 -4.18 -7.48
C ASP A 101 -3.90 -3.16 -7.62
N THR A 102 -3.47 -2.94 -8.85
CA THR A 102 -2.37 -2.04 -9.19
C THR A 102 -2.85 -0.74 -9.80
N GLY A 103 -4.14 -0.62 -10.11
CA GLY A 103 -4.71 0.48 -10.87
C GLY A 103 -5.28 1.63 -10.02
N ASN A 104 -5.66 1.36 -8.79
CA ASN A 104 -6.33 2.32 -7.91
C ASN A 104 -5.34 3.06 -7.00
N MET A 105 -4.52 3.94 -7.59
CA MET A 105 -3.57 4.73 -6.83
C MET A 105 -4.01 6.18 -6.74
N GLN A 106 -3.96 6.74 -5.55
CA GLN A 106 -4.25 8.14 -5.29
C GLN A 106 -3.03 8.85 -4.72
N TYR A 107 -2.77 10.06 -5.24
CA TYR A 107 -1.66 10.90 -4.81
C TYR A 107 -2.15 12.29 -4.47
N TYR A 108 -1.40 12.98 -3.62
CA TYR A 108 -1.63 14.38 -3.28
C TYR A 108 -0.32 15.15 -3.18
N GLN A 109 -0.43 16.46 -3.32
CA GLN A 109 0.63 17.43 -3.08
C GLN A 109 0.02 18.67 -2.42
N VAL A 110 0.79 19.31 -1.54
CA VAL A 110 0.48 20.61 -0.98
C VAL A 110 1.40 21.66 -1.64
N PRO A 111 0.95 22.35 -2.69
CA PRO A 111 1.75 23.40 -3.32
C PRO A 111 2.09 24.56 -2.37
N PRO A 112 3.13 25.37 -2.66
CA PRO A 112 4.00 25.26 -3.85
C PRO A 112 5.20 24.33 -3.63
N ASN A 113 5.54 23.95 -2.41
CA ASN A 113 6.80 23.28 -2.09
C ASN A 113 6.63 21.87 -1.56
N GLY A 114 5.39 21.37 -1.41
CA GLY A 114 5.14 20.02 -0.97
C GLY A 114 5.55 18.99 -2.01
N LYS A 115 6.02 17.83 -1.55
CA LYS A 115 6.30 16.68 -2.40
C LYS A 115 5.01 15.89 -2.65
N TRP A 116 4.93 15.20 -3.78
CA TRP A 116 3.87 14.23 -4.03
C TRP A 116 3.99 13.05 -3.06
N LYS A 117 2.86 12.66 -2.47
CA LYS A 117 2.73 11.53 -1.55
C LYS A 117 1.56 10.64 -1.98
N GLN A 118 1.56 9.38 -1.53
CA GLN A 118 0.48 8.42 -1.78
C GLN A 118 -0.58 8.47 -0.69
N ILE A 119 -1.83 8.23 -1.08
CA ILE A 119 -2.91 7.95 -0.14
C ILE A 119 -3.16 6.44 -0.15
N TYR A 120 -3.13 5.83 1.03
CA TYR A 120 -3.51 4.43 1.18
C TYR A 120 -5.01 4.27 0.98
N GLN A 121 -5.38 3.43 0.02
CA GLN A 121 -6.77 3.16 -0.29
C GLN A 121 -6.92 1.80 -0.96
N ASP A 122 -8.17 1.30 -1.00
CA ASP A 122 -8.61 0.19 -1.84
C ASP A 122 -7.76 -1.07 -1.62
N LEU A 123 -7.70 -1.51 -0.37
CA LEU A 123 -6.87 -2.64 0.06
C LEU A 123 -7.69 -3.93 0.25
N ASP A 124 -8.84 -4.06 -0.42
CA ASP A 124 -9.74 -5.19 -0.32
C ASP A 124 -9.31 -6.38 -1.19
N ILE A 125 -8.52 -6.15 -2.27
CA ILE A 125 -7.96 -7.20 -3.12
C ILE A 125 -6.53 -7.55 -2.66
N THR A 126 -6.42 -8.10 -1.44
CA THR A 126 -5.14 -8.36 -0.76
C THR A 126 -5.05 -9.78 -0.18
N PHE A 127 -3.94 -10.10 0.45
CA PHE A 127 -3.64 -11.35 1.14
C PHE A 127 -3.55 -12.59 0.23
N TYR A 128 -3.17 -12.39 -1.03
CA TYR A 128 -2.88 -13.48 -1.95
C TYR A 128 -1.47 -14.07 -1.72
N SER A 129 -1.27 -15.32 -2.14
CA SER A 129 0.01 -16.03 -1.99
C SER A 129 0.82 -16.07 -3.28
N PHE A 130 1.16 -14.90 -3.85
CA PHE A 130 1.99 -14.81 -5.06
C PHE A 130 3.10 -13.76 -4.89
N ASP A 131 4.05 -13.75 -5.84
CA ASP A 131 5.16 -12.79 -5.85
C ASP A 131 4.68 -11.41 -6.29
N THR A 132 4.26 -10.60 -5.31
CA THR A 132 3.87 -9.21 -5.54
C THR A 132 5.04 -8.29 -5.82
N LEU A 133 6.27 -8.64 -5.45
CA LEU A 133 7.43 -7.86 -5.85
C LEU A 133 7.65 -7.95 -7.36
N ALA A 134 7.56 -9.16 -7.93
CA ALA A 134 7.59 -9.36 -9.38
C ALA A 134 6.47 -8.58 -10.08
N LEU A 135 5.23 -8.63 -9.54
CA LEU A 135 4.11 -7.87 -10.08
C LEU A 135 4.40 -6.36 -10.11
N ARG A 136 4.93 -5.80 -9.01
CA ARG A 136 5.24 -4.35 -8.94
C ARG A 136 6.43 -3.94 -9.79
N MET A 137 7.30 -4.88 -10.17
CA MET A 137 8.44 -4.67 -11.07
C MET A 137 8.08 -4.92 -12.55
N ASP A 138 6.97 -5.58 -12.85
CA ASP A 138 6.56 -5.84 -14.23
C ASP A 138 6.24 -4.51 -14.94
N PRO A 139 6.92 -4.16 -16.03
CA PRO A 139 6.72 -2.90 -16.76
C PRO A 139 5.32 -2.75 -17.36
N ASN A 140 4.54 -3.83 -17.46
CA ASN A 140 3.15 -3.80 -17.91
C ASN A 140 2.17 -3.50 -16.76
N THR A 141 2.63 -3.49 -15.53
CA THR A 141 1.81 -3.19 -14.35
C THR A 141 1.66 -1.67 -14.18
N ALA A 142 0.43 -1.24 -13.95
CA ALA A 142 0.17 0.17 -13.66
C ALA A 142 0.99 0.65 -12.44
N GLY A 143 1.65 1.81 -12.60
CA GLY A 143 2.47 2.43 -11.55
C GLY A 143 3.84 1.80 -11.30
N SER A 144 4.24 0.79 -12.10
CA SER A 144 5.58 0.18 -11.99
C SER A 144 6.72 1.11 -12.43
N ASP A 145 6.44 2.10 -13.26
CA ASP A 145 7.46 2.97 -13.86
C ASP A 145 8.28 3.72 -12.80
N ILE A 146 7.62 4.37 -11.84
CA ILE A 146 8.31 5.09 -10.75
C ILE A 146 9.11 4.12 -9.90
N PHE A 147 8.54 2.97 -9.55
CA PHE A 147 9.23 1.97 -8.74
C PHE A 147 10.47 1.45 -9.44
N ASN A 148 10.35 1.06 -10.72
CA ASN A 148 11.46 0.58 -11.51
C ASN A 148 12.55 1.67 -11.73
N ALA A 149 12.13 2.92 -11.89
CA ALA A 149 13.08 4.03 -12.00
C ALA A 149 13.87 4.24 -10.69
N LEU A 150 13.19 4.24 -9.53
CA LEU A 150 13.82 4.38 -8.21
C LEU A 150 14.76 3.21 -7.89
N LEU A 151 14.39 1.98 -8.27
CA LEU A 151 15.23 0.79 -8.08
C LEU A 151 16.58 0.86 -8.82
N LYS A 152 16.72 1.70 -9.85
CA LYS A 152 18.01 1.93 -10.52
C LYS A 152 19.00 2.67 -9.62
N ASN A 153 18.50 3.56 -8.72
CA ASN A 153 19.36 4.22 -7.74
C ASN A 153 19.79 3.22 -6.66
N LYS A 154 21.09 2.96 -6.59
CA LYS A 154 21.66 1.98 -5.65
C LYS A 154 21.40 2.37 -4.19
N GLY A 155 21.48 3.67 -3.87
CA GLY A 155 21.26 4.19 -2.52
C GLY A 155 19.81 3.96 -2.08
N TRP A 156 18.85 4.34 -2.93
CA TRP A 156 17.43 4.13 -2.67
C TRP A 156 17.08 2.64 -2.54
N ARG A 157 17.58 1.81 -3.46
CA ARG A 157 17.35 0.35 -3.44
C ARG A 157 17.89 -0.30 -2.17
N ASN A 158 19.08 0.09 -1.69
CA ASN A 158 19.63 -0.43 -0.44
C ASN A 158 18.75 -0.03 0.75
N ARG A 159 18.33 1.25 0.83
CA ARG A 159 17.41 1.69 1.87
C ARG A 159 16.06 0.97 1.82
N PHE A 160 15.55 0.67 0.61
CA PHE A 160 14.32 -0.11 0.43
C PHE A 160 14.45 -1.51 1.06
N ILE A 161 15.57 -2.21 0.85
CA ILE A 161 15.82 -3.54 1.43
C ILE A 161 15.94 -3.45 2.95
N GLU A 162 16.71 -2.49 3.47
CA GLU A 162 16.88 -2.23 4.89
C GLU A 162 15.55 -1.87 5.57
N ARG A 163 14.79 -0.98 4.95
CA ARG A 163 13.47 -0.57 5.43
C ARG A 163 12.48 -1.73 5.42
N PHE A 164 12.55 -2.58 4.40
CA PHE A 164 11.71 -3.78 4.35
C PHE A 164 12.03 -4.74 5.50
N ALA A 165 13.31 -5.01 5.77
CA ALA A 165 13.73 -5.83 6.91
C ALA A 165 13.24 -5.23 8.24
N TRP A 166 13.43 -3.92 8.43
CA TRP A 166 12.94 -3.23 9.62
C TRP A 166 11.41 -3.34 9.77
N THR A 167 10.68 -3.19 8.67
CA THR A 167 9.20 -3.28 8.65
C THR A 167 8.72 -4.70 8.97
N LEU A 168 9.37 -5.73 8.42
CA LEU A 168 9.07 -7.13 8.75
C LEU A 168 9.26 -7.40 10.25
N LYS A 169 10.33 -6.89 10.83
CA LYS A 169 10.63 -7.11 12.25
C LYS A 169 9.68 -6.35 13.18
N ASN A 170 9.37 -5.10 12.87
CA ASN A 170 8.74 -4.20 13.82
C ASN A 170 7.25 -3.95 13.58
N ILE A 171 6.79 -4.08 12.33
CA ILE A 171 5.41 -3.80 11.93
C ILE A 171 4.69 -5.08 11.55
N TYR A 172 5.28 -5.88 10.65
CA TYR A 172 4.67 -7.07 10.08
C TYR A 172 5.20 -8.38 10.67
N ASN A 173 5.67 -8.34 11.92
CA ASN A 173 5.95 -9.60 12.61
C ASN A 173 4.65 -10.39 12.84
N VAL A 174 4.79 -11.71 12.89
CA VAL A 174 3.64 -12.64 12.91
C VAL A 174 2.71 -12.37 14.09
N ASP A 175 3.27 -12.12 15.28
CA ASP A 175 2.46 -11.90 16.49
C ASP A 175 1.61 -10.63 16.39
N ARG A 176 2.20 -9.52 15.91
CA ARG A 176 1.46 -8.26 15.74
C ARG A 176 0.37 -8.38 14.70
N VAL A 177 0.68 -8.97 13.54
CA VAL A 177 -0.31 -9.12 12.47
C VAL A 177 -1.43 -10.06 12.90
N THR A 178 -1.10 -11.18 13.56
CA THR A 178 -2.09 -12.12 14.10
C THR A 178 -2.98 -11.45 15.16
N ALA A 179 -2.39 -10.69 16.09
CA ALA A 179 -3.13 -9.94 17.09
C ALA A 179 -4.08 -8.91 16.46
N ALA A 180 -3.62 -8.17 15.44
CA ALA A 180 -4.46 -7.21 14.72
C ALA A 180 -5.63 -7.89 13.99
N ILE A 181 -5.41 -9.08 13.41
CA ILE A 181 -6.47 -9.90 12.80
C ILE A 181 -7.49 -10.32 13.87
N ASP A 182 -7.03 -10.79 15.03
CA ASP A 182 -7.91 -11.21 16.14
C ASP A 182 -8.72 -10.04 16.70
N GLU A 183 -8.09 -8.88 16.87
CA GLU A 183 -8.77 -7.66 17.31
C GLU A 183 -9.85 -7.23 16.32
N ALA A 184 -9.51 -7.12 15.03
CA ALA A 184 -10.47 -6.75 13.99
C ALA A 184 -11.63 -7.75 13.86
N ALA A 185 -11.32 -9.06 13.91
CA ALA A 185 -12.32 -10.11 13.91
C ALA A 185 -13.24 -10.04 15.15
N GLY A 186 -12.65 -9.77 16.32
CA GLY A 186 -13.37 -9.64 17.58
C GLY A 186 -14.43 -8.54 17.56
N LEU A 187 -14.19 -7.44 16.83
CA LEU A 187 -15.14 -6.31 16.73
C LEU A 187 -16.45 -6.66 16.05
N ILE A 188 -16.48 -7.62 15.14
CA ILE A 188 -17.65 -7.92 14.31
C ILE A 188 -18.17 -9.35 14.47
N ARG A 189 -17.43 -10.23 15.15
CA ARG A 189 -17.77 -11.66 15.27
C ARG A 189 -19.20 -11.92 15.74
N SER A 190 -19.69 -11.18 16.73
CA SER A 190 -21.05 -11.32 17.26
C SER A 190 -22.14 -10.97 16.25
N GLU A 191 -21.81 -10.23 15.22
CA GLU A 191 -22.73 -9.73 14.21
C GLU A 191 -22.78 -10.56 12.93
N VAL A 192 -21.80 -11.47 12.74
CA VAL A 192 -21.63 -12.22 11.48
C VAL A 192 -22.88 -13.05 11.15
N GLU A 193 -23.48 -13.70 12.15
CA GLU A 193 -24.68 -14.52 11.93
C GLU A 193 -25.89 -13.66 11.55
N ALA A 194 -26.08 -12.51 12.18
CA ALA A 194 -27.16 -11.57 11.85
C ALA A 194 -26.92 -10.96 10.43
N GLU A 195 -25.67 -10.68 10.09
CA GLU A 195 -25.27 -10.23 8.75
C GLU A 195 -25.58 -11.30 7.68
N HIS A 196 -25.24 -12.56 7.93
CA HIS A 196 -25.57 -13.67 7.05
C HIS A 196 -27.08 -13.85 6.91
N GLN A 197 -27.85 -13.81 8.01
CA GLN A 197 -29.30 -13.93 7.98
C GLN A 197 -29.96 -12.81 7.15
N ARG A 198 -29.39 -11.60 7.19
CA ARG A 198 -29.89 -10.45 6.44
C ARG A 198 -29.54 -10.51 4.95
N TRP A 199 -28.33 -10.99 4.61
CA TRP A 199 -27.74 -10.93 3.27
C TRP A 199 -27.18 -12.28 2.82
N SER A 200 -27.90 -13.38 3.08
CA SER A 200 -27.43 -14.77 2.96
C SER A 200 -26.78 -15.14 1.61
N SER A 201 -27.22 -14.53 0.50
CA SER A 201 -26.63 -14.79 -0.83
C SER A 201 -25.28 -14.09 -1.06
N GLU A 202 -24.91 -13.15 -0.22
CA GLU A 202 -23.74 -12.27 -0.41
C GLU A 202 -22.77 -12.28 0.75
N ARG A 203 -23.16 -12.90 1.87
CA ARG A 203 -22.38 -12.91 3.11
C ARG A 203 -22.13 -14.34 3.59
N PRO A 204 -20.91 -14.62 4.10
CA PRO A 204 -20.56 -15.95 4.59
C PRO A 204 -21.34 -16.33 5.84
N THR A 205 -21.52 -17.62 6.06
CA THR A 205 -21.91 -18.17 7.36
C THR A 205 -20.83 -17.87 8.41
N LEU A 206 -21.15 -18.03 9.68
CA LEU A 206 -20.15 -17.87 10.75
C LEU A 206 -18.97 -18.84 10.58
N GLU A 207 -19.23 -20.08 10.17
CA GLU A 207 -18.17 -21.09 9.94
C GLU A 207 -17.24 -20.68 8.79
N GLU A 208 -17.80 -20.25 7.66
CA GLU A 208 -17.02 -19.77 6.50
C GLU A 208 -16.23 -18.51 6.83
N TRP A 209 -16.81 -17.59 7.61
CA TRP A 209 -16.13 -16.40 8.07
C TRP A 209 -14.96 -16.71 9.00
N GLU A 210 -15.15 -17.64 9.98
CA GLU A 210 -14.06 -18.12 10.86
C GLU A 210 -12.94 -18.78 10.04
N ALA A 211 -13.29 -19.57 9.04
CA ALA A 211 -12.29 -20.14 8.12
C ALA A 211 -11.50 -19.04 7.37
N GLY A 212 -12.16 -17.96 6.97
CA GLY A 212 -11.53 -16.77 6.39
C GLY A 212 -10.54 -16.11 7.37
N VAL A 213 -10.92 -15.92 8.63
CA VAL A 213 -10.03 -15.40 9.68
C VAL A 213 -8.79 -16.29 9.86
N GLN A 214 -8.96 -17.62 9.86
CA GLN A 214 -7.82 -18.55 9.94
C GLN A 214 -6.92 -18.49 8.69
N ALA A 215 -7.49 -18.27 7.51
CA ALA A 215 -6.72 -18.08 6.29
C ALA A 215 -5.85 -16.81 6.35
N LEU A 216 -6.36 -15.71 6.90
CA LEU A 216 -5.58 -14.49 7.12
C LEU A 216 -4.42 -14.72 8.11
N LYS A 217 -4.65 -15.48 9.18
CA LYS A 217 -3.57 -15.85 10.13
C LYS A 217 -2.52 -16.74 9.48
N ALA A 218 -2.94 -17.69 8.66
CA ALA A 218 -2.02 -18.54 7.90
C ALA A 218 -1.19 -17.73 6.89
N PHE A 219 -1.78 -16.70 6.26
CA PHE A 219 -1.03 -15.74 5.45
C PHE A 219 0.01 -15.01 6.30
N ALA A 220 -0.37 -14.43 7.43
CA ALA A 220 0.54 -13.71 8.33
C ALA A 220 1.74 -14.57 8.75
N GLN A 221 1.55 -15.87 9.01
CA GLN A 221 2.60 -16.80 9.37
C GLN A 221 3.58 -17.09 8.22
N LYS A 222 3.09 -17.18 6.98
CA LYS A 222 3.89 -17.59 5.82
C LYS A 222 4.51 -16.41 5.06
N ARG A 223 3.86 -15.24 5.11
CA ARG A 223 4.20 -14.10 4.26
C ARG A 223 5.61 -13.54 4.48
N PRO A 224 6.11 -13.38 5.72
CA PRO A 224 7.46 -12.84 5.93
C PRO A 224 8.54 -13.66 5.21
N ALA A 225 8.52 -14.98 5.34
CA ALA A 225 9.47 -15.86 4.67
C ALA A 225 9.34 -15.81 3.14
N ALA A 226 8.11 -15.76 2.61
CA ALA A 226 7.87 -15.63 1.18
C ALA A 226 8.48 -14.33 0.62
N VAL A 227 8.23 -13.19 1.29
CA VAL A 227 8.77 -11.88 0.86
C VAL A 227 10.29 -11.85 0.92
N VAL A 228 10.92 -12.42 1.95
CA VAL A 228 12.38 -12.56 2.00
C VAL A 228 12.89 -13.39 0.82
N GLY A 229 12.17 -14.45 0.45
CA GLY A 229 12.46 -15.24 -0.75
C GLY A 229 12.41 -14.41 -2.02
N TYR A 230 11.38 -13.58 -2.20
CA TYR A 230 11.25 -12.68 -3.36
C TYR A 230 12.37 -11.64 -3.43
N LEU A 231 12.73 -11.01 -2.30
CA LEU A 231 13.83 -10.06 -2.24
C LEU A 231 15.16 -10.71 -2.66
N LYS A 232 15.43 -11.94 -2.20
CA LYS A 232 16.61 -12.72 -2.60
C LYS A 232 16.60 -13.09 -4.08
N GLN A 233 15.44 -13.37 -4.64
CA GLN A 233 15.28 -13.75 -6.04
C GLN A 233 15.48 -12.57 -7.00
N HIS A 234 14.94 -11.40 -6.65
CA HIS A 234 14.91 -10.24 -7.55
C HIS A 234 16.08 -9.27 -7.38
N PHE A 235 16.77 -9.30 -6.24
CA PHE A 235 17.90 -8.42 -5.98
C PHE A 235 19.20 -9.18 -5.75
N GLN A 236 20.31 -8.60 -6.24
CA GLN A 236 21.67 -9.04 -5.91
C GLN A 236 22.01 -8.54 -4.49
N LEU A 237 21.62 -9.30 -3.47
CA LEU A 237 21.83 -8.95 -2.08
C LEU A 237 23.26 -9.25 -1.62
N THR A 238 23.81 -8.39 -0.78
CA THR A 238 25.02 -8.69 -0.01
C THR A 238 24.72 -9.70 1.07
N GLN A 239 25.75 -10.39 1.59
CA GLN A 239 25.57 -11.33 2.71
C GLN A 239 25.01 -10.63 3.95
N GLU A 240 25.39 -9.39 4.20
CA GLU A 240 24.86 -8.57 5.29
C GLU A 240 23.34 -8.34 5.14
N GLN A 241 22.89 -7.97 3.94
CA GLN A 241 21.45 -7.79 3.65
C GLN A 241 20.67 -9.09 3.80
N ILE A 242 21.25 -10.22 3.36
CA ILE A 242 20.63 -11.56 3.54
C ILE A 242 20.47 -11.85 5.02
N ASN A 243 21.53 -11.70 5.82
CA ASN A 243 21.51 -11.94 7.25
C ASN A 243 20.46 -11.04 7.95
N MET A 244 20.42 -9.75 7.59
CA MET A 244 19.46 -8.80 8.14
C MET A 244 18.00 -9.20 7.86
N LEU A 245 17.70 -9.62 6.63
CA LEU A 245 16.37 -10.09 6.24
C LEU A 245 15.98 -11.39 6.95
N GLU A 246 16.91 -12.33 7.07
CA GLU A 246 16.68 -13.58 7.79
C GLU A 246 16.49 -13.34 9.29
N ASP A 247 17.26 -12.44 9.90
CA ASP A 247 17.10 -12.06 11.28
C ASP A 247 15.77 -11.34 11.56
N ALA A 248 15.29 -10.59 10.57
CA ALA A 248 14.02 -9.87 10.68
C ALA A 248 12.79 -10.79 10.79
N ILE A 249 12.90 -12.05 10.41
CA ILE A 249 11.79 -13.02 10.41
C ILE A 249 12.01 -14.21 11.38
N LYS A 250 13.02 -14.13 12.24
CA LYS A 250 13.27 -15.11 13.31
C LYS A 250 12.42 -14.74 14.53
N TYR A 251 11.25 -15.37 14.69
CA TYR A 251 10.38 -15.26 15.88
C TYR A 251 9.88 -16.62 16.30
#